data_f156dc20784029f722fedca41ccc7f47
#
_entry.id   f156dc20784029f722fedca41ccc7f47
#
_cell.length_a   1.000
_cell.length_b   1.000
_cell.length_c   1.000
_cell.angle_alpha   90.00
_cell.angle_beta   90.00
_cell.angle_gamma   90.00
#
_symmetry.space_group_name_H-M   'P 1'
#
loop_
_entity.id
_entity.type
_entity.pdbx_description
1 polymer ?
#
loop_
_entity_poly.entity_id
_entity_poly.type
_entity_poly.pdbx_seq_one_letter_code
_entity_poly.pdbx_strand_id
1 'polypeptide(L)'
;MNYKKYQKMYHPIPLEDRQWPNNEITHAPIWCSVDLRDGNQALYSPMTTEEKIEFFKFLVKLGFKEIEVGFPAASHTEFEFVRRLIDENLIPDDVTIQVLTQAREHIIKKTVEALKGAKNAIIHLYNSTSTLQREVVFRKSKEEIKQLAVDGAKLVMSLVDGQLDGNIRFEYSPESFTCTEPDYAAEVTNAVLDVFKPSEANKVIVNLPSTIEVATANVYADQIEYMCKHLNNREHLVISVHAHNDRGTGVASSELALLAGADRVEGTIFGNGERTGNTDVITVALNMFCQGIDPELHLENIDEIIEVYEKYNRLPINPRHPYAGEMAYVAFSGSHQDAIKKSMDKFGSSPSNKWANPYLTIDPTDIGRKYEPILINSQSGKGGVSYIMENKYGYTLPKPMLAEFSSLITDMSDEKKTVLTNHEIHQAFKDTYVNVAEPIKTRFYRSTEEDDCTILSATIEKDGKVTSIEGKGNGPLDALCNGLRQFLGQQFEICNYTEHALTRSSNSRAATYIEI
;
A
#
# COMPACT_ATOMS: atom_id res chain seq x y z
N MET A 1 18.96 6.28 -28.80
CA MET A 1 17.65 6.95 -28.53
C MET A 1 17.73 8.41 -28.96
N ASN A 2 16.69 8.91 -29.64
CA ASN A 2 16.64 10.30 -30.10
C ASN A 2 15.94 11.20 -29.08
N TYR A 3 16.67 11.61 -28.03
CA TYR A 3 16.12 12.50 -26.99
C TYR A 3 15.85 13.92 -27.49
N LYS A 4 16.48 14.35 -28.58
CA LYS A 4 16.35 15.72 -29.13
C LYS A 4 14.97 16.04 -29.68
N LYS A 5 14.11 15.02 -29.91
CA LYS A 5 12.72 15.22 -30.35
C LYS A 5 11.78 15.61 -29.22
N TYR A 6 12.21 15.48 -27.94
CA TYR A 6 11.39 15.78 -26.77
C TYR A 6 11.63 17.20 -26.30
N GLN A 7 10.54 17.88 -25.98
CA GLN A 7 10.54 19.24 -25.46
C GLN A 7 9.79 19.29 -24.13
N LYS A 8 10.02 20.34 -23.33
CA LYS A 8 9.20 20.62 -22.15
C LYS A 8 7.78 20.97 -22.60
N MET A 9 6.78 20.24 -22.11
CA MET A 9 5.37 20.45 -22.44
C MET A 9 4.65 21.38 -21.47
N TYR A 10 5.26 21.70 -20.32
CA TYR A 10 4.72 22.66 -19.36
C TYR A 10 5.28 24.06 -19.57
N HIS A 11 4.50 25.05 -19.18
CA HIS A 11 4.90 26.45 -19.21
C HIS A 11 5.61 26.85 -17.91
N PRO A 12 6.57 27.81 -17.94
CA PRO A 12 7.17 28.36 -16.72
C PRO A 12 6.09 28.98 -15.81
N ILE A 13 6.20 28.70 -14.51
CA ILE A 13 5.26 29.23 -13.53
C ILE A 13 5.85 30.50 -12.93
N PRO A 14 5.21 31.67 -13.11
CA PRO A 14 5.70 32.94 -12.59
C PRO A 14 5.36 33.09 -11.09
N LEU A 15 6.02 32.29 -10.25
CA LEU A 15 5.83 32.25 -8.81
C LEU A 15 7.10 32.74 -8.10
N GLU A 16 7.14 34.03 -7.75
CA GLU A 16 8.28 34.64 -7.08
C GLU A 16 8.34 34.32 -5.57
N ASP A 17 7.17 34.24 -4.93
CA ASP A 17 7.00 33.97 -3.49
C ASP A 17 6.37 32.60 -3.27
N ARG A 18 7.19 31.57 -3.34
CA ARG A 18 6.78 30.15 -3.17
C ARG A 18 6.66 29.83 -1.69
N GLN A 19 5.46 29.43 -1.24
CA GLN A 19 5.16 29.11 0.15
C GLN A 19 5.09 27.61 0.44
N TRP A 20 4.59 26.82 -0.51
CA TRP A 20 4.27 25.40 -0.31
C TRP A 20 5.40 24.54 0.29
N PRO A 21 6.70 24.76 0.04
CA PRO A 21 7.75 23.90 0.61
C PRO A 21 7.89 24.01 2.13
N ASN A 22 7.29 25.03 2.75
CA ASN A 22 7.33 25.26 4.20
C ASN A 22 6.03 24.80 4.89
N ASN A 23 5.03 24.35 4.13
CA ASN A 23 3.74 23.91 4.66
C ASN A 23 3.80 22.44 5.09
N GLU A 24 2.87 22.06 5.94
CA GLU A 24 2.68 20.69 6.41
C GLU A 24 1.23 20.26 6.14
N ILE A 25 1.03 18.97 5.83
CA ILE A 25 -0.29 18.38 5.78
C ILE A 25 -0.70 18.08 7.23
N THR A 26 -1.81 18.64 7.69
CA THR A 26 -2.26 18.55 9.09
C THR A 26 -3.59 17.82 9.27
N HIS A 27 -4.30 17.54 8.19
CA HIS A 27 -5.61 16.87 8.17
C HIS A 27 -5.82 16.17 6.83
N ALA A 28 -6.77 15.24 6.78
CA ALA A 28 -7.15 14.58 5.54
C ALA A 28 -7.76 15.57 4.53
N PRO A 29 -7.49 15.39 3.23
CA PRO A 29 -8.24 16.10 2.19
C PRO A 29 -9.64 15.51 2.05
N ILE A 30 -10.51 16.19 1.32
CA ILE A 30 -11.73 15.56 0.79
C ILE A 30 -11.30 14.51 -0.23
N TRP A 31 -11.64 13.24 0.01
CA TRP A 31 -11.36 12.16 -0.91
C TRP A 31 -12.48 11.99 -1.93
N CYS A 32 -12.13 11.96 -3.21
CA CYS A 32 -13.04 11.55 -4.27
C CYS A 32 -12.50 10.31 -4.99
N SER A 33 -13.26 9.21 -4.92
CA SER A 33 -12.93 8.05 -5.75
C SER A 33 -13.39 8.28 -7.18
N VAL A 34 -12.49 8.07 -8.14
CA VAL A 34 -12.81 8.05 -9.57
C VAL A 34 -12.71 6.64 -10.17
N ASP A 35 -12.70 5.61 -9.32
CA ASP A 35 -12.62 4.20 -9.73
C ASP A 35 -13.72 3.81 -10.73
N LEU A 36 -14.96 4.25 -10.48
CA LEU A 36 -16.13 3.88 -11.28
C LEU A 36 -16.26 4.67 -12.59
N ARG A 37 -15.47 5.73 -12.77
CA ARG A 37 -15.41 6.49 -14.03
C ARG A 37 -14.07 6.29 -14.71
N ASP A 38 -12.99 6.93 -14.25
CA ASP A 38 -11.67 6.94 -14.89
C ASP A 38 -10.98 5.58 -14.77
N GLY A 39 -11.08 4.95 -13.61
CA GLY A 39 -10.60 3.60 -13.38
C GLY A 39 -11.32 2.59 -14.26
N ASN A 40 -12.65 2.61 -14.29
CA ASN A 40 -13.46 1.65 -15.05
C ASN A 40 -13.30 1.80 -16.56
N GLN A 41 -13.20 3.03 -17.08
CA GLN A 41 -13.04 3.25 -18.53
C GLN A 41 -11.72 2.72 -19.09
N ALA A 42 -10.70 2.57 -18.24
CA ALA A 42 -9.38 2.07 -18.60
C ALA A 42 -9.25 0.54 -18.60
N LEU A 43 -10.30 -0.18 -18.17
CA LEU A 43 -10.28 -1.64 -18.10
C LEU A 43 -10.52 -2.27 -19.48
N TYR A 44 -9.80 -3.36 -19.80
CA TYR A 44 -10.06 -4.18 -20.98
C TYR A 44 -11.51 -4.71 -21.01
N SER A 45 -12.06 -5.03 -19.84
CA SER A 45 -13.44 -5.45 -19.64
C SER A 45 -14.04 -4.57 -18.55
N PRO A 46 -14.71 -3.46 -18.92
CA PRO A 46 -15.39 -2.60 -17.96
C PRO A 46 -16.40 -3.38 -17.11
N MET A 47 -16.63 -2.89 -15.89
CA MET A 47 -17.58 -3.49 -14.96
C MET A 47 -19.02 -3.42 -15.52
N THR A 48 -19.78 -4.48 -15.25
CA THR A 48 -21.24 -4.47 -15.46
C THR A 48 -21.91 -3.52 -14.46
N THR A 49 -23.18 -3.18 -14.69
CA THR A 49 -23.96 -2.34 -13.77
C THR A 49 -24.01 -2.95 -12.37
N GLU A 50 -24.17 -4.27 -12.24
CA GLU A 50 -24.18 -4.98 -10.97
C GLU A 50 -22.83 -4.89 -10.25
N GLU A 51 -21.73 -5.12 -10.96
CA GLU A 51 -20.38 -5.00 -10.43
C GLU A 51 -20.09 -3.56 -9.96
N LYS A 52 -20.53 -2.55 -10.72
CA LYS A 52 -20.41 -1.13 -10.32
C LYS A 52 -21.19 -0.84 -9.03
N ILE A 53 -22.39 -1.38 -8.87
CA ILE A 53 -23.20 -1.20 -7.66
C ILE A 53 -22.48 -1.82 -6.45
N GLU A 54 -21.95 -3.02 -6.58
CA GLU A 54 -21.21 -3.67 -5.48
C GLU A 54 -19.92 -2.91 -5.14
N PHE A 55 -19.19 -2.44 -6.16
CA PHE A 55 -18.00 -1.64 -5.94
C PHE A 55 -18.32 -0.27 -5.33
N PHE A 56 -19.42 0.37 -5.73
CA PHE A 56 -19.92 1.61 -5.12
C PHE A 56 -20.18 1.42 -3.61
N LYS A 57 -20.89 0.36 -3.22
CA LYS A 57 -21.14 0.03 -1.82
C LYS A 57 -19.84 -0.19 -1.05
N PHE A 58 -18.85 -0.78 -1.68
CA PHE A 58 -17.55 -0.99 -1.08
C PHE A 58 -16.80 0.33 -0.87
N LEU A 59 -16.82 1.25 -1.84
CA LEU A 59 -16.24 2.59 -1.67
C LEU A 59 -16.90 3.37 -0.52
N VAL A 60 -18.22 3.27 -0.39
CA VAL A 60 -18.95 3.84 0.75
C VAL A 60 -18.50 3.21 2.08
N LYS A 61 -18.34 1.88 2.12
CA LYS A 61 -17.81 1.16 3.31
C LYS A 61 -16.41 1.62 3.68
N LEU A 62 -15.55 1.94 2.71
CA LEU A 62 -14.21 2.48 2.95
C LEU A 62 -14.21 3.93 3.47
N GLY A 63 -15.35 4.61 3.48
CA GLY A 63 -15.48 5.96 4.01
C GLY A 63 -15.49 7.08 2.97
N PHE A 64 -15.42 6.77 1.66
CA PHE A 64 -15.52 7.80 0.64
C PHE A 64 -16.86 8.53 0.71
N LYS A 65 -16.81 9.86 0.76
CA LYS A 65 -18.00 10.73 0.80
C LYS A 65 -18.30 11.38 -0.55
N GLU A 66 -17.33 11.42 -1.45
CA GLU A 66 -17.51 11.84 -2.85
C GLU A 66 -17.03 10.72 -3.77
N ILE A 67 -17.86 10.33 -4.74
CA ILE A 67 -17.59 9.21 -5.66
C ILE A 67 -18.01 9.62 -7.06
N GLU A 68 -17.07 9.69 -8.01
CA GLU A 68 -17.36 9.90 -9.41
C GLU A 68 -17.84 8.59 -10.03
N VAL A 69 -19.15 8.49 -10.21
CA VAL A 69 -19.83 7.24 -10.59
C VAL A 69 -19.85 6.97 -12.09
N GLY A 70 -19.61 7.99 -12.93
CA GLY A 70 -19.56 7.75 -14.37
C GLY A 70 -19.69 8.99 -15.24
N PHE A 71 -19.81 8.71 -16.53
CA PHE A 71 -20.10 9.67 -17.59
C PHE A 71 -21.42 9.28 -18.28
N PRO A 72 -22.57 9.73 -17.77
CA PRO A 72 -23.88 9.23 -18.19
C PRO A 72 -24.16 9.34 -19.69
N ALA A 73 -23.54 10.30 -20.37
CA ALA A 73 -23.69 10.47 -21.81
C ALA A 73 -22.80 9.55 -22.66
N ALA A 74 -21.86 8.81 -22.05
CA ALA A 74 -20.92 7.97 -22.79
C ALA A 74 -21.57 6.68 -23.33
N SER A 75 -22.47 6.05 -22.54
CA SER A 75 -23.14 4.81 -22.93
C SER A 75 -24.45 4.60 -22.18
N HIS A 76 -25.24 3.63 -22.66
CA HIS A 76 -26.47 3.20 -21.95
C HIS A 76 -26.15 2.65 -20.56
N THR A 77 -25.11 1.85 -20.43
CA THR A 77 -24.68 1.26 -19.14
C THR A 77 -24.31 2.34 -18.12
N GLU A 78 -23.59 3.39 -18.54
CA GLU A 78 -23.22 4.50 -17.67
C GLU A 78 -24.47 5.27 -17.20
N PHE A 79 -25.40 5.52 -18.10
CA PHE A 79 -26.67 6.17 -17.76
C PHE A 79 -27.52 5.31 -16.81
N GLU A 80 -27.70 4.04 -17.12
CA GLU A 80 -28.47 3.09 -16.33
C GLU A 80 -27.89 2.94 -14.91
N PHE A 81 -26.58 2.86 -14.79
CA PHE A 81 -25.93 2.75 -13.49
C PHE A 81 -26.26 3.94 -12.58
N VAL A 82 -26.12 5.18 -13.08
CA VAL A 82 -26.49 6.39 -12.33
C VAL A 82 -27.97 6.38 -11.95
N ARG A 83 -28.83 6.00 -12.87
CA ARG A 83 -30.28 5.90 -12.59
C ARG A 83 -30.58 4.87 -11.52
N ARG A 84 -29.97 3.69 -11.58
CA ARG A 84 -30.18 2.63 -10.57
C ARG A 84 -29.70 3.08 -9.18
N LEU A 85 -28.57 3.77 -9.07
CA LEU A 85 -28.14 4.33 -7.78
C LEU A 85 -29.21 5.25 -7.16
N ILE A 86 -29.86 6.06 -7.99
CA ILE A 86 -30.87 7.02 -7.55
C ILE A 86 -32.23 6.33 -7.32
N ASP A 87 -32.74 5.59 -8.30
CA ASP A 87 -34.08 5.00 -8.31
C ASP A 87 -34.24 3.90 -7.25
N GLU A 88 -33.17 3.15 -6.96
CA GLU A 88 -33.11 2.11 -5.92
C GLU A 88 -32.69 2.66 -4.54
N ASN A 89 -32.47 4.00 -4.43
CA ASN A 89 -32.05 4.69 -3.20
C ASN A 89 -30.78 4.06 -2.57
N LEU A 90 -29.76 3.79 -3.39
CA LEU A 90 -28.51 3.14 -2.96
C LEU A 90 -27.46 4.14 -2.42
N ILE A 91 -27.71 5.45 -2.56
CA ILE A 91 -26.78 6.51 -2.17
C ILE A 91 -27.10 6.90 -0.71
N PRO A 92 -26.18 6.73 0.26
CA PRO A 92 -26.37 7.22 1.62
C PRO A 92 -26.53 8.74 1.66
N ASP A 93 -27.22 9.26 2.68
CA ASP A 93 -27.49 10.70 2.79
C ASP A 93 -26.23 11.57 2.97
N ASP A 94 -25.14 10.99 3.45
CA ASP A 94 -23.84 11.62 3.65
C ASP A 94 -22.85 11.41 2.51
N VAL A 95 -23.31 10.78 1.41
CA VAL A 95 -22.51 10.53 0.21
C VAL A 95 -23.02 11.39 -0.95
N THR A 96 -22.09 11.99 -1.68
CA THR A 96 -22.37 12.77 -2.88
C THR A 96 -21.82 12.03 -4.11
N ILE A 97 -22.68 11.75 -5.07
CA ILE A 97 -22.24 11.22 -6.37
C ILE A 97 -21.75 12.34 -7.27
N GLN A 98 -20.69 12.08 -8.02
CA GLN A 98 -20.16 12.98 -9.03
C GLN A 98 -20.38 12.36 -10.43
N VAL A 99 -20.73 13.18 -11.40
CA VAL A 99 -20.88 12.76 -12.80
C VAL A 99 -20.17 13.71 -13.74
N LEU A 100 -19.39 13.12 -14.66
CA LEU A 100 -18.63 13.87 -15.65
C LEU A 100 -19.54 14.34 -16.80
N THR A 101 -19.31 15.56 -17.27
CA THR A 101 -19.96 16.09 -18.46
C THR A 101 -19.02 16.99 -19.27
N GLN A 102 -18.96 16.77 -20.57
CA GLN A 102 -18.20 17.64 -21.46
C GLN A 102 -19.04 18.90 -21.82
N ALA A 103 -18.37 20.04 -22.05
CA ALA A 103 -19.01 21.30 -22.46
C ALA A 103 -19.64 21.23 -23.87
N ARG A 104 -20.63 20.34 -24.03
CA ARG A 104 -21.43 20.13 -25.24
C ARG A 104 -22.89 19.95 -24.88
N GLU A 105 -23.78 20.65 -25.59
CA GLU A 105 -25.20 20.74 -25.24
C GLU A 105 -25.88 19.37 -25.03
N HIS A 106 -25.76 18.45 -25.99
CA HIS A 106 -26.44 17.15 -25.91
C HIS A 106 -25.91 16.28 -24.77
N ILE A 107 -24.59 16.42 -24.42
CA ILE A 107 -23.95 15.72 -23.32
C ILE A 107 -24.44 16.25 -21.97
N ILE A 108 -24.46 17.58 -21.82
CA ILE A 108 -24.94 18.24 -20.59
C ILE A 108 -26.42 17.88 -20.34
N LYS A 109 -27.28 17.94 -21.39
CA LYS A 109 -28.70 17.56 -21.28
C LYS A 109 -28.86 16.11 -20.77
N LYS A 110 -28.05 15.17 -21.30
CA LYS A 110 -28.11 13.76 -20.89
C LYS A 110 -27.64 13.56 -19.46
N THR A 111 -26.63 14.32 -19.05
CA THR A 111 -26.11 14.28 -17.65
C THR A 111 -27.16 14.77 -16.67
N VAL A 112 -27.84 15.91 -16.95
CA VAL A 112 -28.90 16.44 -16.08
C VAL A 112 -30.10 15.48 -16.03
N GLU A 113 -30.47 14.87 -17.18
CA GLU A 113 -31.50 13.81 -17.22
C GLU A 113 -31.16 12.64 -16.26
N ALA A 114 -29.89 12.20 -16.24
CA ALA A 114 -29.46 11.10 -15.41
C ALA A 114 -29.53 11.42 -13.90
N LEU A 115 -29.40 12.68 -13.50
CA LEU A 115 -29.38 13.11 -12.10
C LEU A 115 -30.78 13.43 -11.52
N LYS A 116 -31.87 13.34 -12.27
CA LYS A 116 -33.20 13.62 -11.75
C LYS A 116 -33.52 12.77 -10.51
N GLY A 117 -33.90 13.43 -9.43
CA GLY A 117 -34.19 12.78 -8.15
C GLY A 117 -32.97 12.50 -7.25
N ALA A 118 -31.76 12.86 -7.68
CA ALA A 118 -30.57 12.77 -6.83
C ALA A 118 -30.67 13.77 -5.67
N LYS A 119 -30.37 13.29 -4.42
CA LYS A 119 -30.37 14.15 -3.24
C LYS A 119 -29.13 15.03 -3.16
N ASN A 120 -27.96 14.45 -3.38
CA ASN A 120 -26.65 15.11 -3.37
C ASN A 120 -25.88 14.71 -4.62
N ALA A 121 -25.50 15.69 -5.45
CA ALA A 121 -24.71 15.41 -6.65
C ALA A 121 -23.73 16.54 -6.99
N ILE A 122 -22.65 16.19 -7.66
CA ILE A 122 -21.69 17.11 -8.29
C ILE A 122 -21.80 16.93 -9.81
N ILE A 123 -21.99 18.03 -10.52
CA ILE A 123 -21.87 18.06 -11.97
C ILE A 123 -20.47 18.55 -12.32
N HIS A 124 -19.63 17.62 -12.80
CA HIS A 124 -18.24 17.86 -13.18
C HIS A 124 -18.16 18.26 -14.65
N LEU A 125 -18.13 19.56 -14.92
CA LEU A 125 -17.98 20.12 -16.26
C LEU A 125 -16.50 20.20 -16.65
N TYR A 126 -16.13 19.74 -17.84
CA TYR A 126 -14.77 19.89 -18.34
C TYR A 126 -14.73 20.31 -19.83
N ASN A 127 -13.64 20.95 -20.19
CA ASN A 127 -13.17 21.13 -21.56
C ASN A 127 -11.66 21.29 -21.59
N SER A 128 -11.03 20.87 -22.69
CA SER A 128 -9.58 20.92 -22.83
C SER A 128 -9.07 22.33 -23.12
N THR A 129 -7.99 22.71 -22.44
CA THR A 129 -7.46 24.10 -22.48
C THR A 129 -6.01 24.21 -22.95
N SER A 130 -5.27 23.08 -23.04
CA SER A 130 -3.84 23.10 -23.38
C SER A 130 -3.55 23.65 -24.78
N THR A 131 -2.36 24.23 -24.95
CA THR A 131 -1.89 24.79 -26.22
C THR A 131 -2.03 23.77 -27.37
N LEU A 132 -1.52 22.55 -27.17
CA LEU A 132 -1.55 21.52 -28.20
C LEU A 132 -2.99 21.15 -28.62
N GLN A 133 -3.90 21.02 -27.67
CA GLN A 133 -5.31 20.69 -27.97
C GLN A 133 -6.02 21.85 -28.69
N ARG A 134 -5.80 23.09 -28.25
CA ARG A 134 -6.37 24.26 -28.92
C ARG A 134 -5.93 24.34 -30.38
N GLU A 135 -4.62 24.21 -30.63
CA GLU A 135 -4.03 24.42 -31.96
C GLU A 135 -4.25 23.24 -32.92
N VAL A 136 -4.10 22.00 -32.42
CA VAL A 136 -4.10 20.80 -33.30
C VAL A 136 -5.45 20.10 -33.31
N VAL A 137 -6.09 19.91 -32.12
CA VAL A 137 -7.32 19.12 -32.02
C VAL A 137 -8.54 19.95 -32.33
N PHE A 138 -8.71 21.07 -31.62
CA PHE A 138 -9.90 21.92 -31.80
C PHE A 138 -9.74 22.97 -32.89
N ARG A 139 -8.51 23.40 -33.14
CA ARG A 139 -8.19 24.51 -34.06
C ARG A 139 -8.95 25.79 -33.70
N LYS A 140 -8.89 26.14 -32.40
CA LYS A 140 -9.60 27.26 -31.79
C LYS A 140 -8.64 28.16 -31.02
N SER A 141 -8.95 29.46 -30.99
CA SER A 141 -8.26 30.45 -30.19
C SER A 141 -8.54 30.27 -28.69
N LYS A 142 -7.74 30.92 -27.83
CA LYS A 142 -7.98 30.98 -26.38
C LYS A 142 -9.37 31.49 -26.05
N GLU A 143 -9.82 32.56 -26.75
CA GLU A 143 -11.14 33.17 -26.56
C GLU A 143 -12.29 32.20 -26.92
N GLU A 144 -12.18 31.48 -28.03
CA GLU A 144 -13.21 30.51 -28.46
C GLU A 144 -13.29 29.33 -27.46
N ILE A 145 -12.16 28.86 -26.90
CA ILE A 145 -12.15 27.79 -25.89
C ILE A 145 -12.73 28.29 -24.55
N LYS A 146 -12.38 29.54 -24.14
CA LYS A 146 -12.97 30.16 -22.95
C LYS A 146 -14.49 30.33 -23.12
N GLN A 147 -14.95 30.80 -24.30
CA GLN A 147 -16.37 30.94 -24.57
C GLN A 147 -17.12 29.61 -24.53
N LEU A 148 -16.50 28.51 -25.03
CA LEU A 148 -17.07 27.17 -24.97
C LEU A 148 -17.25 26.72 -23.49
N ALA A 149 -16.30 26.99 -22.62
CA ALA A 149 -16.39 26.70 -21.18
C ALA A 149 -17.54 27.49 -20.53
N VAL A 150 -17.59 28.79 -20.78
CA VAL A 150 -18.63 29.70 -20.27
C VAL A 150 -20.03 29.30 -20.74
N ASP A 151 -20.18 28.98 -22.03
CA ASP A 151 -21.46 28.55 -22.57
C ASP A 151 -21.91 27.21 -21.99
N GLY A 152 -20.97 26.27 -21.80
CA GLY A 152 -21.23 25.01 -21.09
C GLY A 152 -21.71 25.24 -19.67
N ALA A 153 -21.04 26.10 -18.91
CA ALA A 153 -21.42 26.44 -17.53
C ALA A 153 -22.81 27.11 -17.48
N LYS A 154 -23.09 28.06 -18.36
CA LYS A 154 -24.44 28.70 -18.46
C LYS A 154 -25.53 27.67 -18.74
N LEU A 155 -25.27 26.73 -19.65
CA LEU A 155 -26.20 25.67 -19.97
C LEU A 155 -26.45 24.75 -18.78
N VAL A 156 -25.38 24.33 -18.06
CA VAL A 156 -25.53 23.54 -16.83
C VAL A 156 -26.44 24.26 -15.84
N MET A 157 -26.14 25.52 -15.53
CA MET A 157 -26.94 26.32 -14.60
C MET A 157 -28.42 26.42 -15.03
N SER A 158 -28.67 26.69 -16.31
CA SER A 158 -30.02 26.82 -16.83
C SER A 158 -30.84 25.53 -16.81
N LEU A 159 -30.18 24.37 -16.90
CA LEU A 159 -30.83 23.07 -16.88
C LEU A 159 -31.05 22.54 -15.48
N VAL A 160 -30.13 22.85 -14.54
CA VAL A 160 -30.25 22.48 -13.13
C VAL A 160 -31.43 23.25 -12.51
N ASP A 161 -31.53 24.54 -12.81
CA ASP A 161 -32.65 25.38 -12.32
C ASP A 161 -34.00 24.87 -12.83
N GLY A 162 -34.83 24.40 -11.90
CA GLY A 162 -36.17 23.85 -12.17
C GLY A 162 -36.22 22.40 -12.72
N GLN A 163 -35.08 21.69 -12.83
CA GLN A 163 -35.06 20.25 -13.20
C GLN A 163 -34.50 19.34 -12.14
N LEU A 164 -33.66 19.86 -11.22
CA LEU A 164 -33.07 19.11 -10.13
C LEU A 164 -33.41 19.79 -8.80
N ASP A 165 -33.99 19.02 -7.87
CA ASP A 165 -34.44 19.53 -6.56
C ASP A 165 -33.45 19.22 -5.42
N GLY A 166 -32.37 18.51 -5.73
CA GLY A 166 -31.35 18.10 -4.77
C GLY A 166 -30.31 19.18 -4.46
N ASN A 167 -29.40 18.87 -3.53
CA ASN A 167 -28.21 19.67 -3.28
C ASN A 167 -27.20 19.42 -4.40
N ILE A 168 -27.19 20.27 -5.43
CA ILE A 168 -26.34 20.14 -6.60
C ILE A 168 -25.18 21.11 -6.49
N ARG A 169 -23.96 20.56 -6.43
CA ARG A 169 -22.70 21.31 -6.49
C ARG A 169 -22.10 21.24 -7.90
N PHE A 170 -21.20 22.16 -8.18
CA PHE A 170 -20.54 22.28 -9.48
C PHE A 170 -19.05 22.08 -9.35
N GLU A 171 -18.49 21.38 -10.33
CA GLU A 171 -17.06 21.22 -10.51
C GLU A 171 -16.68 21.64 -11.92
N TYR A 172 -15.53 22.30 -12.07
CA TYR A 172 -14.95 22.64 -13.35
C TYR A 172 -13.51 22.16 -13.45
N SER A 173 -13.19 21.47 -14.57
CA SER A 173 -11.83 21.09 -14.93
C SER A 173 -11.38 21.75 -16.23
N PRO A 174 -10.35 22.62 -16.21
CA PRO A 174 -9.59 22.95 -17.42
C PRO A 174 -8.70 21.75 -17.78
N GLU A 175 -9.24 20.80 -18.52
CA GLU A 175 -8.54 19.55 -18.88
C GLU A 175 -7.19 19.83 -19.53
N SER A 176 -6.19 18.97 -19.27
CA SER A 176 -4.79 19.17 -19.63
C SER A 176 -4.20 20.43 -19.00
N PHE A 177 -4.60 20.72 -17.75
CA PHE A 177 -4.18 21.91 -16.99
C PHE A 177 -2.66 22.05 -16.94
N THR A 178 -1.91 20.96 -16.68
CA THR A 178 -0.44 20.99 -16.58
C THR A 178 0.27 21.43 -17.87
N CYS A 179 -0.41 21.35 -19.01
CA CYS A 179 0.08 21.80 -20.32
C CYS A 179 -0.58 23.11 -20.80
N THR A 180 -1.33 23.77 -19.92
CA THR A 180 -1.99 25.06 -20.20
C THR A 180 -1.13 26.19 -19.62
N GLU A 181 -1.11 27.33 -20.30
CA GLU A 181 -0.43 28.53 -19.77
C GLU A 181 -1.10 28.95 -18.45
N PRO A 182 -0.31 29.25 -17.39
CA PRO A 182 -0.88 29.50 -16.05
C PRO A 182 -1.87 30.68 -15.99
N ASP A 183 -1.57 31.76 -16.69
CA ASP A 183 -2.43 32.94 -16.79
C ASP A 183 -3.74 32.61 -17.50
N TYR A 184 -3.68 31.83 -18.58
CA TYR A 184 -4.87 31.43 -19.31
C TYR A 184 -5.70 30.40 -18.53
N ALA A 185 -5.07 29.48 -17.80
CA ALA A 185 -5.78 28.54 -16.93
C ALA A 185 -6.58 29.29 -15.85
N ALA A 186 -5.99 30.32 -15.24
CA ALA A 186 -6.68 31.17 -14.27
C ALA A 186 -7.81 31.99 -14.94
N GLU A 187 -7.56 32.56 -16.14
CA GLU A 187 -8.55 33.34 -16.88
C GLU A 187 -9.80 32.52 -17.24
N VAL A 188 -9.61 31.35 -17.84
CA VAL A 188 -10.77 30.49 -18.25
C VAL A 188 -11.52 29.98 -17.03
N THR A 189 -10.82 29.62 -15.97
CA THR A 189 -11.45 29.14 -14.73
C THR A 189 -12.25 30.25 -14.07
N ASN A 190 -11.69 31.45 -13.91
CA ASN A 190 -12.42 32.60 -13.36
C ASN A 190 -13.67 32.95 -14.18
N ALA A 191 -13.59 32.87 -15.52
CA ALA A 191 -14.76 33.12 -16.38
C ALA A 191 -15.89 32.07 -16.14
N VAL A 192 -15.56 30.82 -15.84
CA VAL A 192 -16.56 29.81 -15.44
C VAL A 192 -17.09 30.08 -14.03
N LEU A 193 -16.22 30.47 -13.08
CA LEU A 193 -16.61 30.82 -11.72
C LEU A 193 -17.58 32.00 -11.69
N ASP A 194 -17.43 32.98 -12.57
CA ASP A 194 -18.38 34.09 -12.72
C ASP A 194 -19.79 33.62 -13.08
N VAL A 195 -19.91 32.45 -13.73
CA VAL A 195 -21.19 31.82 -14.04
C VAL A 195 -21.73 31.00 -12.88
N PHE A 196 -20.87 30.19 -12.24
CA PHE A 196 -21.28 29.31 -11.11
C PHE A 196 -21.49 30.08 -9.80
N LYS A 197 -20.89 31.28 -9.66
CA LYS A 197 -21.06 32.21 -8.52
C LYS A 197 -20.78 31.55 -7.16
N PRO A 198 -19.53 31.14 -6.92
CA PRO A 198 -19.15 30.54 -5.66
C PRO A 198 -19.49 31.44 -4.46
N SER A 199 -19.98 30.83 -3.39
CA SER A 199 -20.35 31.51 -2.14
C SER A 199 -20.18 30.55 -0.97
N GLU A 200 -20.31 31.03 0.26
CA GLU A 200 -20.27 30.17 1.45
C GLU A 200 -21.30 29.03 1.39
N ALA A 201 -22.50 29.32 0.87
CA ALA A 201 -23.57 28.34 0.73
C ALA A 201 -23.42 27.42 -0.50
N ASN A 202 -22.59 27.81 -1.47
CA ASN A 202 -22.39 27.08 -2.72
C ASN A 202 -20.90 27.10 -3.08
N LYS A 203 -20.12 26.27 -2.40
CA LYS A 203 -18.70 26.12 -2.73
C LYS A 203 -18.54 25.39 -4.06
N VAL A 204 -17.78 25.97 -4.97
CA VAL A 204 -17.49 25.39 -6.28
C VAL A 204 -16.17 24.65 -6.25
N ILE A 205 -16.13 23.47 -6.85
CA ILE A 205 -14.91 22.69 -6.96
C ILE A 205 -14.19 23.11 -8.24
N VAL A 206 -12.90 23.42 -8.11
CA VAL A 206 -12.01 23.63 -9.24
C VAL A 206 -11.00 22.49 -9.25
N ASN A 207 -11.16 21.57 -10.18
CA ASN A 207 -10.27 20.45 -10.33
C ASN A 207 -9.18 20.75 -11.36
N LEU A 208 -7.92 20.60 -10.97
CA LEU A 208 -6.74 20.98 -11.73
C LEU A 208 -5.97 19.71 -12.16
N PRO A 209 -6.39 19.04 -13.26
CA PRO A 209 -5.86 17.72 -13.56
C PRO A 209 -4.46 17.76 -14.17
N SER A 210 -3.57 16.94 -13.64
CA SER A 210 -2.38 16.50 -14.36
C SER A 210 -2.80 15.36 -15.30
N THR A 211 -3.54 15.72 -16.34
CA THR A 211 -4.12 14.79 -17.35
C THR A 211 -3.04 13.91 -17.97
N ILE A 212 -1.85 14.47 -18.12
CA ILE A 212 -0.61 13.75 -18.41
C ILE A 212 0.50 14.34 -17.55
N GLU A 213 1.32 13.50 -16.96
CA GLU A 213 2.41 13.89 -16.08
C GLU A 213 3.61 14.35 -16.92
N VAL A 214 3.76 15.64 -17.16
CA VAL A 214 4.76 16.23 -18.07
C VAL A 214 5.96 16.85 -17.38
N ALA A 215 5.90 17.00 -16.06
CA ALA A 215 6.94 17.65 -15.25
C ALA A 215 7.18 16.89 -13.94
N THR A 216 8.16 17.34 -13.16
CA THR A 216 8.38 16.85 -11.80
C THR A 216 7.28 17.37 -10.86
N ALA A 217 6.99 16.63 -9.79
CA ALA A 217 5.90 16.91 -8.84
C ALA A 217 5.95 18.34 -8.25
N ASN A 218 7.14 18.90 -8.03
CA ASN A 218 7.29 20.27 -7.55
C ASN A 218 6.78 21.33 -8.55
N VAL A 219 6.83 21.06 -9.86
CA VAL A 219 6.26 21.97 -10.87
C VAL A 219 4.74 21.97 -10.77
N TYR A 220 4.14 20.80 -10.54
CA TYR A 220 2.70 20.70 -10.30
C TYR A 220 2.28 21.45 -9.03
N ALA A 221 3.03 21.32 -7.95
CA ALA A 221 2.79 22.12 -6.74
C ALA A 221 2.86 23.64 -7.00
N ASP A 222 3.86 24.10 -7.78
CA ASP A 222 3.95 25.49 -8.21
C ASP A 222 2.70 25.94 -9.00
N GLN A 223 2.18 25.08 -9.88
CA GLN A 223 0.96 25.35 -10.63
C GLN A 223 -0.26 25.47 -9.70
N ILE A 224 -0.38 24.58 -8.71
CA ILE A 224 -1.49 24.62 -7.73
C ILE A 224 -1.42 25.89 -6.88
N GLU A 225 -0.23 26.22 -6.32
CA GLU A 225 -0.08 27.45 -5.53
C GLU A 225 -0.36 28.69 -6.37
N TYR A 226 0.08 28.70 -7.64
CA TYR A 226 -0.24 29.79 -8.57
C TYR A 226 -1.75 29.95 -8.72
N MET A 227 -2.49 28.86 -8.96
CA MET A 227 -3.95 28.91 -9.11
C MET A 227 -4.62 29.40 -7.82
N CYS A 228 -4.19 28.88 -6.65
CA CYS A 228 -4.72 29.35 -5.36
C CYS A 228 -4.58 30.85 -5.15
N LYS A 229 -3.51 31.47 -5.71
CA LYS A 229 -3.27 32.93 -5.63
C LYS A 229 -4.02 33.75 -6.68
N HIS A 230 -4.45 33.14 -7.80
CA HIS A 230 -5.02 33.86 -8.95
C HIS A 230 -6.49 33.58 -9.23
N LEU A 231 -7.09 32.61 -8.51
CA LEU A 231 -8.53 32.36 -8.59
C LEU A 231 -9.29 33.31 -7.69
N ASN A 232 -10.39 33.87 -8.23
CA ASN A 232 -11.29 34.76 -7.50
C ASN A 232 -12.08 33.97 -6.42
N ASN A 233 -12.33 34.62 -5.28
CA ASN A 233 -13.13 34.04 -4.19
C ASN A 233 -12.60 32.68 -3.68
N ARG A 234 -11.27 32.56 -3.51
CA ARG A 234 -10.59 31.31 -3.10
C ARG A 234 -11.24 30.66 -1.87
N GLU A 235 -11.73 31.46 -0.93
CA GLU A 235 -12.41 31.03 0.31
C GLU A 235 -13.73 30.27 0.06
N HIS A 236 -14.33 30.44 -1.13
CA HIS A 236 -15.54 29.75 -1.55
C HIS A 236 -15.26 28.63 -2.57
N LEU A 237 -13.99 28.29 -2.79
CA LEU A 237 -13.57 27.22 -3.67
C LEU A 237 -13.04 26.02 -2.90
N VAL A 238 -13.25 24.85 -3.49
CA VAL A 238 -12.55 23.61 -3.14
C VAL A 238 -11.57 23.31 -4.29
N ILE A 239 -10.28 23.45 -4.03
CA ILE A 239 -9.26 23.10 -5.01
C ILE A 239 -9.04 21.61 -4.99
N SER A 240 -9.40 20.96 -6.08
CA SER A 240 -9.24 19.53 -6.30
C SER A 240 -8.04 19.24 -7.20
N VAL A 241 -7.36 18.14 -6.95
CA VAL A 241 -6.26 17.66 -7.79
C VAL A 241 -6.55 16.24 -8.27
N HIS A 242 -6.21 15.99 -9.54
CA HIS A 242 -6.39 14.72 -10.22
C HIS A 242 -5.12 14.43 -11.02
N ALA A 243 -4.20 13.68 -10.44
CA ALA A 243 -2.94 13.39 -11.10
C ALA A 243 -2.92 11.98 -11.68
N HIS A 244 -2.51 11.86 -12.97
CA HIS A 244 -2.08 10.61 -13.55
C HIS A 244 -0.64 10.28 -13.17
N ASN A 245 -0.19 9.06 -13.48
CA ASN A 245 1.07 8.49 -13.00
C ASN A 245 2.05 8.17 -14.13
N ASP A 246 2.04 8.97 -15.23
CA ASP A 246 2.85 8.70 -16.43
C ASP A 246 4.36 8.68 -16.15
N ARG A 247 4.82 9.37 -15.10
CA ARG A 247 6.22 9.42 -14.67
C ARG A 247 6.50 8.58 -13.42
N GLY A 248 5.48 7.92 -12.84
CA GLY A 248 5.57 7.19 -11.58
C GLY A 248 5.61 8.11 -10.36
N THR A 249 5.12 9.35 -10.46
CA THR A 249 5.15 10.33 -9.36
C THR A 249 3.76 10.87 -8.98
N GLY A 250 2.67 10.19 -9.37
CA GLY A 250 1.29 10.63 -9.09
C GLY A 250 1.01 10.81 -7.60
N VAL A 251 1.48 9.92 -6.74
CA VAL A 251 1.38 10.06 -5.27
C VAL A 251 2.12 11.31 -4.81
N ALA A 252 3.39 11.47 -5.19
CA ALA A 252 4.18 12.65 -4.81
C ALA A 252 3.57 13.96 -5.35
N SER A 253 3.01 13.94 -6.56
CA SER A 253 2.33 15.09 -7.14
C SER A 253 1.11 15.50 -6.30
N SER A 254 0.32 14.55 -5.82
CA SER A 254 -0.84 14.80 -4.96
C SER A 254 -0.44 15.31 -3.58
N GLU A 255 0.57 14.72 -2.94
CA GLU A 255 1.07 15.18 -1.64
C GLU A 255 1.62 16.61 -1.72
N LEU A 256 2.44 16.93 -2.73
CA LEU A 256 2.97 18.27 -2.90
C LEU A 256 1.88 19.29 -3.30
N ALA A 257 0.84 18.85 -4.02
CA ALA A 257 -0.32 19.70 -4.32
C ALA A 257 -1.13 20.04 -3.05
N LEU A 258 -1.26 19.12 -2.09
CA LEU A 258 -1.86 19.40 -0.79
C LEU A 258 -1.06 20.45 -0.01
N LEU A 259 0.27 20.34 0.00
CA LEU A 259 1.13 21.39 0.58
C LEU A 259 0.92 22.74 -0.12
N ALA A 260 0.64 22.72 -1.42
CA ALA A 260 0.44 23.92 -2.25
C ALA A 260 -0.96 24.55 -2.12
N GLY A 261 -1.84 23.96 -1.29
CA GLY A 261 -3.16 24.52 -0.97
C GLY A 261 -4.33 23.80 -1.64
N ALA A 262 -4.15 22.58 -2.16
CA ALA A 262 -5.27 21.75 -2.57
C ALA A 262 -6.06 21.27 -1.33
N ASP A 263 -7.39 21.21 -1.48
CA ASP A 263 -8.34 20.81 -0.44
C ASP A 263 -8.86 19.38 -0.65
N ARG A 264 -8.73 18.86 -1.87
CA ARG A 264 -9.38 17.62 -2.33
C ARG A 264 -8.47 16.84 -3.27
N VAL A 265 -8.52 15.51 -3.17
CA VAL A 265 -7.78 14.59 -4.04
C VAL A 265 -8.74 13.64 -4.73
N GLU A 266 -8.68 13.61 -6.06
CA GLU A 266 -9.28 12.57 -6.88
C GLU A 266 -8.24 11.50 -7.22
N GLY A 267 -8.64 10.25 -7.12
CA GLY A 267 -7.80 9.13 -7.48
C GLY A 267 -8.54 7.80 -7.37
N THR A 268 -7.81 6.71 -7.49
CA THR A 268 -8.38 5.36 -7.48
C THR A 268 -7.69 4.49 -6.45
N ILE A 269 -8.37 3.43 -6.04
CA ILE A 269 -7.76 2.37 -5.22
C ILE A 269 -6.61 1.75 -6.02
N PHE A 270 -5.42 1.74 -5.41
CA PHE A 270 -4.17 1.22 -5.99
C PHE A 270 -3.78 1.82 -7.35
N GLY A 271 -4.33 2.98 -7.69
CA GLY A 271 -3.87 3.77 -8.83
C GLY A 271 -4.33 3.27 -10.21
N ASN A 272 -5.40 2.46 -10.30
CA ASN A 272 -5.94 2.06 -11.60
C ASN A 272 -6.41 3.26 -12.42
N GLY A 273 -6.25 3.21 -13.74
CA GLY A 273 -6.71 4.27 -14.65
C GLY A 273 -6.01 4.26 -16.00
N GLU A 274 -6.29 5.27 -16.78
CA GLU A 274 -5.75 5.42 -18.14
C GLU A 274 -4.22 5.38 -18.16
N ARG A 275 -3.66 4.75 -19.18
CA ARG A 275 -2.22 4.61 -19.45
C ARG A 275 -1.47 3.92 -18.29
N THR A 276 -0.88 4.70 -17.37
CA THR A 276 -0.12 4.24 -16.21
C THR A 276 -0.89 4.36 -14.91
N GLY A 277 -2.16 4.79 -15.00
CA GLY A 277 -3.07 4.92 -13.88
C GLY A 277 -3.20 6.33 -13.31
N ASN A 278 -4.03 6.42 -12.29
CA ASN A 278 -4.28 7.62 -11.48
C ASN A 278 -3.38 7.67 -10.23
N THR A 279 -3.49 8.72 -9.46
CA THR A 279 -3.00 8.74 -8.09
C THR A 279 -3.60 7.57 -7.30
N ASP A 280 -2.74 6.81 -6.64
CA ASP A 280 -3.13 5.79 -5.69
C ASP A 280 -3.55 6.44 -4.36
N VAL A 281 -4.86 6.54 -4.13
CA VAL A 281 -5.40 7.17 -2.91
C VAL A 281 -5.09 6.38 -1.65
N ILE A 282 -4.95 5.05 -1.74
CA ILE A 282 -4.58 4.22 -0.59
C ILE A 282 -3.17 4.54 -0.13
N THR A 283 -2.23 4.68 -1.07
CA THR A 283 -0.85 5.06 -0.74
C THR A 283 -0.78 6.47 -0.16
N VAL A 284 -1.49 7.47 -0.72
CA VAL A 284 -1.51 8.84 -0.17
C VAL A 284 -2.09 8.84 1.25
N ALA A 285 -3.21 8.14 1.48
CA ALA A 285 -3.86 8.05 2.79
C ALA A 285 -2.96 7.37 3.85
N LEU A 286 -2.29 6.26 3.50
CA LEU A 286 -1.39 5.56 4.42
C LEU A 286 -0.08 6.33 4.64
N ASN A 287 0.40 7.13 3.69
CA ASN A 287 1.51 8.05 3.91
C ASN A 287 1.16 9.09 4.98
N MET A 288 -0.06 9.65 4.97
CA MET A 288 -0.55 10.55 6.02
C MET A 288 -0.66 9.82 7.36
N PHE A 289 -1.23 8.63 7.37
CA PHE A 289 -1.38 7.81 8.57
C PHE A 289 -0.02 7.56 9.26
N CYS A 290 1.02 7.24 8.47
CA CYS A 290 2.39 7.07 8.98
C CYS A 290 3.01 8.35 9.57
N GLN A 291 2.42 9.52 9.33
CA GLN A 291 2.80 10.81 9.92
C GLN A 291 1.91 11.21 11.10
N GLY A 292 0.98 10.34 11.49
CA GLY A 292 0.07 10.58 12.62
C GLY A 292 -1.15 11.42 12.25
N ILE A 293 -1.53 11.45 10.99
CA ILE A 293 -2.72 12.13 10.47
C ILE A 293 -3.78 11.06 10.16
N ASP A 294 -4.95 11.17 10.77
CA ASP A 294 -6.08 10.31 10.43
C ASP A 294 -6.52 10.57 8.99
N PRO A 295 -6.45 9.58 8.09
CA PRO A 295 -6.87 9.75 6.70
C PRO A 295 -8.40 9.76 6.53
N GLU A 296 -9.17 9.50 7.59
CA GLU A 296 -10.65 9.43 7.56
C GLU A 296 -11.19 8.37 6.58
N LEU A 297 -10.38 7.36 6.25
CA LEU A 297 -10.74 6.19 5.46
C LEU A 297 -10.51 4.91 6.28
N HIS A 298 -11.36 3.92 6.08
CA HIS A 298 -11.31 2.61 6.78
C HIS A 298 -10.37 1.66 6.04
N LEU A 299 -9.09 1.66 6.42
CA LEU A 299 -8.03 0.90 5.77
C LEU A 299 -7.47 -0.24 6.63
N GLU A 300 -8.15 -0.59 7.72
CA GLU A 300 -7.72 -1.59 8.72
C GLU A 300 -7.66 -3.03 8.18
N ASN A 301 -8.23 -3.27 6.99
CA ASN A 301 -8.21 -4.58 6.33
C ASN A 301 -7.81 -4.43 4.86
N ILE A 302 -6.50 -4.24 4.63
CA ILE A 302 -6.00 -4.02 3.27
C ILE A 302 -6.17 -5.24 2.36
N ASP A 303 -6.21 -6.45 2.92
CA ASP A 303 -6.38 -7.67 2.13
C ASP A 303 -7.80 -7.75 1.54
N GLU A 304 -8.84 -7.31 2.26
CA GLU A 304 -10.19 -7.17 1.68
C GLU A 304 -10.23 -6.15 0.54
N ILE A 305 -9.47 -5.04 0.68
CA ILE A 305 -9.40 -4.02 -0.38
C ILE A 305 -8.74 -4.60 -1.64
N ILE A 306 -7.68 -5.39 -1.46
CA ILE A 306 -7.00 -6.10 -2.55
C ILE A 306 -7.94 -7.10 -3.24
N GLU A 307 -8.63 -7.94 -2.47
CA GLU A 307 -9.57 -8.94 -3.00
C GLU A 307 -10.68 -8.28 -3.86
N VAL A 308 -11.26 -7.19 -3.35
CA VAL A 308 -12.30 -6.44 -4.07
C VAL A 308 -11.72 -5.79 -5.33
N TYR A 309 -10.55 -5.15 -5.22
CA TYR A 309 -9.87 -4.55 -6.37
C TYR A 309 -9.58 -5.59 -7.46
N GLU A 310 -8.93 -6.70 -7.14
CA GLU A 310 -8.57 -7.74 -8.10
C GLU A 310 -9.80 -8.38 -8.74
N LYS A 311 -10.86 -8.58 -7.95
CA LYS A 311 -12.13 -9.13 -8.44
C LYS A 311 -12.77 -8.26 -9.52
N TYR A 312 -12.87 -6.96 -9.30
CA TYR A 312 -13.64 -6.08 -10.17
C TYR A 312 -12.78 -5.41 -11.26
N ASN A 313 -11.54 -5.06 -10.96
CA ASN A 313 -10.63 -4.52 -11.98
C ASN A 313 -9.95 -5.60 -12.82
N ARG A 314 -9.91 -6.86 -12.34
CA ARG A 314 -9.25 -7.99 -13.03
C ARG A 314 -7.75 -7.73 -13.28
N LEU A 315 -7.13 -6.98 -12.39
CA LEU A 315 -5.72 -6.60 -12.41
C LEU A 315 -5.06 -7.02 -11.10
N PRO A 316 -3.92 -7.73 -11.11
CA PRO A 316 -3.22 -8.10 -9.89
C PRO A 316 -2.50 -6.89 -9.28
N ILE A 317 -2.34 -6.91 -7.96
CA ILE A 317 -1.49 -5.95 -7.26
C ILE A 317 -0.02 -6.30 -7.49
N ASN A 318 0.81 -5.28 -7.73
CA ASN A 318 2.26 -5.50 -7.82
C ASN A 318 2.79 -6.04 -6.49
N PRO A 319 3.57 -7.14 -6.47
CA PRO A 319 4.12 -7.71 -5.24
C PRO A 319 4.95 -6.73 -4.39
N ARG A 320 5.46 -5.65 -4.98
CA ARG A 320 6.20 -4.57 -4.31
C ARG A 320 5.43 -3.26 -4.25
N HIS A 321 4.09 -3.32 -4.37
CA HIS A 321 3.26 -2.14 -4.18
C HIS A 321 3.41 -1.60 -2.75
N PRO A 322 3.54 -0.28 -2.54
CA PRO A 322 3.55 0.29 -1.20
C PRO A 322 2.34 -0.20 -0.38
N TYR A 323 2.58 -0.63 0.86
CA TYR A 323 1.59 -1.13 1.81
C TYR A 323 0.82 -2.39 1.38
N ALA A 324 0.38 -2.50 0.12
CA ALA A 324 -0.49 -3.57 -0.37
C ALA A 324 0.28 -4.79 -0.91
N GLY A 325 1.50 -4.63 -1.40
CA GLY A 325 2.27 -5.72 -1.99
C GLY A 325 2.62 -6.83 -0.99
N GLU A 326 2.60 -8.08 -1.42
CA GLU A 326 2.96 -9.23 -0.59
C GLU A 326 4.39 -9.17 -0.05
N MET A 327 5.29 -8.47 -0.78
CA MET A 327 6.70 -8.29 -0.40
C MET A 327 6.96 -6.99 0.37
N ALA A 328 5.96 -6.15 0.62
CA ALA A 328 6.13 -4.85 1.28
C ALA A 328 6.68 -4.97 2.71
N TYR A 329 6.38 -6.09 3.39
CA TYR A 329 6.78 -6.36 4.78
C TYR A 329 7.80 -7.50 4.90
N VAL A 330 8.48 -7.84 3.81
CA VAL A 330 9.47 -8.92 3.78
C VAL A 330 10.88 -8.33 3.74
N ALA A 331 11.75 -8.78 4.65
CA ALA A 331 13.17 -8.47 4.64
C ALA A 331 13.99 -9.72 4.36
N PHE A 332 14.93 -9.66 3.41
CA PHE A 332 15.84 -10.77 3.08
C PHE A 332 17.21 -10.60 3.73
N SER A 333 17.68 -9.38 3.94
CA SER A 333 18.96 -9.11 4.58
C SER A 333 18.91 -9.44 6.08
N GLY A 334 19.85 -10.27 6.56
CA GLY A 334 19.90 -10.66 7.96
C GLY A 334 20.06 -9.51 8.94
N SER A 335 20.78 -8.44 8.56
CA SER A 335 20.91 -7.24 9.38
C SER A 335 19.58 -6.47 9.51
N HIS A 336 18.79 -6.42 8.43
CA HIS A 336 17.46 -5.80 8.45
C HIS A 336 16.51 -6.61 9.33
N GLN A 337 16.53 -7.94 9.20
CA GLN A 337 15.70 -8.85 9.98
C GLN A 337 15.99 -8.72 11.49
N ASP A 338 17.27 -8.70 11.89
CA ASP A 338 17.68 -8.50 13.29
C ASP A 338 17.22 -7.14 13.83
N ALA A 339 17.35 -6.08 13.04
CA ALA A 339 16.93 -4.75 13.44
C ALA A 339 15.40 -4.63 13.56
N ILE A 340 14.64 -5.22 12.64
CA ILE A 340 13.18 -5.27 12.71
C ILE A 340 12.74 -6.03 13.96
N LYS A 341 13.32 -7.22 14.20
CA LYS A 341 13.03 -8.02 15.41
C LYS A 341 13.25 -7.21 16.68
N LYS A 342 14.41 -6.60 16.85
CA LYS A 342 14.74 -5.79 18.05
C LYS A 342 13.80 -4.61 18.23
N SER A 343 13.36 -4.00 17.15
CA SER A 343 12.39 -2.90 17.19
C SER A 343 11.00 -3.40 17.57
N MET A 344 10.53 -4.51 17.00
CA MET A 344 9.26 -5.15 17.37
C MET A 344 9.24 -5.58 18.84
N ASP A 345 10.32 -6.18 19.34
CA ASP A 345 10.45 -6.58 20.73
C ASP A 345 10.37 -5.38 21.70
N LYS A 346 10.90 -4.23 21.29
CA LYS A 346 10.96 -3.02 22.13
C LYS A 346 9.70 -2.17 22.04
N PHE A 347 9.18 -1.96 20.84
CA PHE A 347 8.10 -1.03 20.57
C PHE A 347 6.77 -1.73 20.29
N GLY A 348 6.78 -3.02 19.98
CA GLY A 348 5.66 -3.93 19.70
C GLY A 348 4.26 -3.32 19.60
N SER A 349 3.29 -4.00 19.16
CA SER A 349 1.92 -3.52 18.92
C SER A 349 1.15 -3.10 20.19
N SER A 350 1.77 -2.24 21.03
CA SER A 350 1.10 -1.65 22.18
C SER A 350 0.51 -0.29 21.77
N PRO A 351 -0.80 -0.07 21.93
CA PRO A 351 -1.45 1.22 21.59
C PRO A 351 -0.84 2.44 22.31
N SER A 352 -0.10 2.22 23.38
CA SER A 352 0.58 3.28 24.15
C SER A 352 1.98 3.62 23.66
N ASN A 353 2.57 2.81 22.78
CA ASN A 353 3.93 2.99 22.30
C ASN A 353 3.92 3.72 20.94
N LYS A 354 4.81 4.71 20.80
CA LYS A 354 5.07 5.32 19.49
C LYS A 354 5.73 4.29 18.61
N TRP A 355 5.22 4.13 17.38
CA TRP A 355 5.84 3.28 16.39
C TRP A 355 7.23 3.78 16.03
N ALA A 356 8.21 2.88 16.06
CA ALA A 356 9.57 3.15 15.61
C ALA A 356 10.20 1.86 15.09
N ASN A 357 10.42 1.79 13.79
CA ASN A 357 11.09 0.66 13.15
C ASN A 357 12.01 1.18 12.05
N PRO A 358 13.29 0.72 11.97
CA PRO A 358 14.24 1.25 11.00
C PRO A 358 13.96 0.85 9.55
N TYR A 359 13.07 -0.13 9.30
CA TYR A 359 12.80 -0.66 7.97
C TYR A 359 11.31 -0.82 7.65
N LEU A 360 10.41 -0.47 8.56
CA LEU A 360 8.96 -0.49 8.34
C LEU A 360 8.39 0.87 8.72
N THR A 361 7.76 1.52 7.75
CA THR A 361 7.13 2.85 7.95
C THR A 361 5.85 2.77 8.75
N ILE A 362 5.14 1.65 8.67
CA ILE A 362 3.87 1.39 9.35
C ILE A 362 3.96 0.11 10.18
N ASP A 363 3.18 0.01 11.24
CA ASP A 363 2.89 -1.28 11.88
C ASP A 363 1.93 -2.06 10.95
N PRO A 364 2.34 -3.22 10.41
CA PRO A 364 1.47 -4.00 9.53
C PRO A 364 0.13 -4.38 10.15
N THR A 365 0.05 -4.45 11.48
CA THR A 365 -1.18 -4.81 12.20
C THR A 365 -2.26 -3.73 12.10
N ASP A 366 -1.89 -2.47 11.89
CA ASP A 366 -2.82 -1.35 11.73
C ASP A 366 -3.65 -1.45 10.44
N ILE A 367 -3.14 -2.19 9.44
CA ILE A 367 -3.83 -2.44 8.16
C ILE A 367 -4.27 -3.90 8.00
N GLY A 368 -4.38 -4.64 9.13
CA GLY A 368 -4.85 -6.03 9.16
C GLY A 368 -3.83 -7.06 8.74
N ARG A 369 -2.59 -6.68 8.43
CA ARG A 369 -1.51 -7.60 8.07
C ARG A 369 -0.69 -7.99 9.28
N LYS A 370 -0.03 -9.13 9.16
CA LYS A 370 0.98 -9.56 10.12
C LYS A 370 2.35 -9.33 9.49
N TYR A 371 3.31 -8.90 10.33
CA TYR A 371 4.69 -8.95 9.89
C TYR A 371 4.99 -10.39 9.49
N GLU A 372 5.13 -10.66 8.19
CA GLU A 372 5.58 -11.94 7.69
C GLU A 372 7.07 -12.06 8.01
N PRO A 373 7.45 -12.85 9.02
CA PRO A 373 8.84 -13.00 9.32
C PRO A 373 9.50 -13.78 8.19
N ILE A 374 10.38 -13.11 7.46
CA ILE A 374 11.60 -13.70 6.99
C ILE A 374 11.39 -14.89 6.04
N LEU A 375 11.31 -14.60 4.77
CA LEU A 375 11.66 -15.57 3.75
C LEU A 375 13.19 -15.72 3.72
N ILE A 376 13.69 -16.94 3.91
CA ILE A 376 15.13 -17.23 3.89
C ILE A 376 15.56 -17.59 2.47
N ASN A 377 16.46 -16.78 1.94
CA ASN A 377 17.23 -17.09 0.73
C ASN A 377 18.73 -17.02 1.03
N SER A 378 19.57 -17.21 0.02
CA SER A 378 21.03 -17.18 0.18
C SER A 378 21.62 -15.85 0.69
N GLN A 379 20.82 -14.76 0.69
CA GLN A 379 21.22 -13.46 1.23
C GLN A 379 20.75 -13.26 2.68
N SER A 380 20.02 -14.23 3.23
CA SER A 380 19.49 -14.16 4.59
C SER A 380 20.57 -14.58 5.57
N GLY A 381 20.90 -13.73 6.52
CA GLY A 381 21.93 -14.00 7.52
C GLY A 381 21.39 -14.76 8.74
N LYS A 382 22.27 -14.90 9.76
CA LYS A 382 22.00 -15.60 11.04
C LYS A 382 20.72 -15.13 11.76
N GLY A 383 20.36 -13.86 11.62
CA GLY A 383 19.18 -13.28 12.29
C GLY A 383 17.86 -13.91 11.84
N GLY A 384 17.74 -14.24 10.56
CA GLY A 384 16.56 -14.88 10.00
C GLY A 384 16.35 -16.30 10.51
N VAL A 385 17.41 -17.10 10.44
CA VAL A 385 17.41 -18.50 10.94
C VAL A 385 17.09 -18.52 12.44
N SER A 386 17.72 -17.64 13.23
CA SER A 386 17.47 -17.51 14.67
C SER A 386 16.00 -17.21 14.96
N TYR A 387 15.42 -16.24 14.24
CA TYR A 387 14.03 -15.86 14.44
C TYR A 387 13.05 -17.02 14.17
N ILE A 388 13.24 -17.74 13.07
CA ILE A 388 12.36 -18.88 12.72
C ILE A 388 12.48 -19.98 13.78
N MET A 389 13.70 -20.36 14.13
CA MET A 389 13.95 -21.42 15.10
C MET A 389 13.37 -21.08 16.47
N GLU A 390 13.55 -19.85 16.94
CA GLU A 390 13.06 -19.39 18.23
C GLU A 390 11.53 -19.21 18.27
N ASN A 391 10.96 -18.46 17.32
CA ASN A 391 9.55 -18.05 17.41
C ASN A 391 8.57 -19.08 16.84
N LYS A 392 8.98 -19.89 15.85
CA LYS A 392 8.10 -20.92 15.27
C LYS A 392 8.27 -22.29 15.95
N TYR A 393 9.46 -22.61 16.41
CA TYR A 393 9.79 -23.96 16.90
C TYR A 393 10.32 -24.00 18.34
N GLY A 394 10.56 -22.86 18.96
CA GLY A 394 10.97 -22.76 20.36
C GLY A 394 12.47 -23.06 20.63
N TYR A 395 13.31 -23.16 19.60
CA TYR A 395 14.73 -23.45 19.73
C TYR A 395 15.57 -22.19 19.84
N THR A 396 16.14 -21.89 21.01
CA THR A 396 17.10 -20.79 21.20
C THR A 396 18.52 -21.31 20.98
N LEU A 397 19.02 -21.20 19.74
CA LEU A 397 20.31 -21.79 19.38
C LEU A 397 21.48 -21.03 19.96
N PRO A 398 22.50 -21.75 20.52
CA PRO A 398 23.78 -21.16 20.91
C PRO A 398 24.48 -20.49 19.73
N LYS A 399 25.23 -19.41 19.97
CA LYS A 399 25.86 -18.62 18.89
C LYS A 399 26.73 -19.42 17.91
N PRO A 400 27.57 -20.38 18.36
CA PRO A 400 28.36 -21.20 17.45
C PRO A 400 27.48 -22.08 16.56
N MET A 401 26.50 -22.78 17.15
CA MET A 401 25.53 -23.62 16.41
C MET A 401 24.70 -22.80 15.42
N LEU A 402 24.25 -21.62 15.83
CA LEU A 402 23.51 -20.72 14.92
C LEU A 402 24.37 -20.30 13.72
N ALA A 403 25.67 -20.08 13.94
CA ALA A 403 26.58 -19.71 12.84
C ALA A 403 26.73 -20.84 11.82
N GLU A 404 26.97 -22.06 12.31
CA GLU A 404 27.12 -23.26 11.49
C GLU A 404 25.80 -23.59 10.75
N PHE A 405 24.70 -23.64 11.48
CA PHE A 405 23.39 -23.93 10.89
C PHE A 405 22.96 -22.89 9.86
N SER A 406 23.26 -21.62 10.09
CA SER A 406 22.98 -20.57 9.09
C SER A 406 23.78 -20.74 7.81
N SER A 407 25.02 -21.24 7.88
CA SER A 407 25.80 -21.58 6.68
C SER A 407 25.14 -22.72 5.90
N LEU A 408 24.76 -23.79 6.59
CA LEU A 408 24.05 -24.93 5.99
C LEU A 408 22.77 -24.48 5.26
N ILE A 409 21.97 -23.63 5.89
CA ILE A 409 20.72 -23.11 5.29
C ILE A 409 21.03 -22.23 4.06
N THR A 410 22.09 -21.45 4.08
CA THR A 410 22.53 -20.66 2.93
C THR A 410 22.89 -21.56 1.76
N ASP A 411 23.71 -22.58 1.99
CA ASP A 411 24.13 -23.55 0.97
C ASP A 411 22.93 -24.28 0.36
N MET A 412 21.98 -24.73 1.18
CA MET A 412 20.74 -25.38 0.73
C MET A 412 19.89 -24.43 -0.14
N SER A 413 19.82 -23.15 0.22
CA SER A 413 19.06 -22.16 -0.55
C SER A 413 19.72 -21.85 -1.90
N ASP A 414 21.05 -21.79 -1.93
CA ASP A 414 21.83 -21.58 -3.16
C ASP A 414 21.69 -22.76 -4.13
N GLU A 415 21.74 -23.99 -3.62
CA GLU A 415 21.51 -25.20 -4.43
C GLU A 415 20.11 -25.23 -5.03
N LYS A 416 19.10 -24.94 -4.20
CA LYS A 416 17.68 -24.98 -4.59
C LYS A 416 17.29 -23.80 -5.48
N LYS A 417 18.04 -22.69 -5.46
CA LYS A 417 17.77 -21.43 -6.18
C LYS A 417 16.38 -20.85 -5.87
N THR A 418 15.89 -21.06 -4.66
CA THR A 418 14.57 -20.56 -4.21
C THR A 418 14.58 -20.31 -2.70
N VAL A 419 13.53 -19.66 -2.23
CA VAL A 419 13.28 -19.44 -0.81
C VAL A 419 12.99 -20.79 -0.13
N LEU A 420 13.59 -21.00 1.04
CA LEU A 420 13.30 -22.17 1.88
C LEU A 420 12.08 -21.88 2.77
N THR A 421 11.18 -22.82 2.84
CA THR A 421 10.04 -22.75 3.76
C THR A 421 10.49 -22.98 5.21
N ASN A 422 9.73 -22.47 6.17
CA ASN A 422 9.99 -22.70 7.60
C ASN A 422 10.07 -24.20 7.93
N HIS A 423 9.26 -25.03 7.27
CA HIS A 423 9.26 -26.48 7.46
C HIS A 423 10.58 -27.12 6.97
N GLU A 424 11.10 -26.70 5.81
CA GLU A 424 12.38 -27.21 5.28
C GLU A 424 13.55 -26.83 6.18
N ILE A 425 13.56 -25.60 6.71
CA ILE A 425 14.58 -25.15 7.68
C ILE A 425 14.52 -25.99 8.96
N HIS A 426 13.34 -26.21 9.50
CA HIS A 426 13.18 -27.04 10.70
C HIS A 426 13.53 -28.50 10.46
N GLN A 427 13.21 -29.05 9.29
CA GLN A 427 13.58 -30.41 8.94
C GLN A 427 15.11 -30.53 8.80
N ALA A 428 15.76 -29.59 8.13
CA ALA A 428 17.23 -29.56 8.04
C ALA A 428 17.89 -29.51 9.43
N PHE A 429 17.33 -28.72 10.37
CA PHE A 429 17.80 -28.68 11.74
C PHE A 429 17.66 -30.04 12.43
N LYS A 430 16.52 -30.70 12.28
CA LYS A 430 16.30 -32.04 12.86
C LYS A 430 17.26 -33.07 12.31
N ASP A 431 17.42 -33.08 11.00
CA ASP A 431 18.26 -34.07 10.32
C ASP A 431 19.75 -33.89 10.66
N THR A 432 20.16 -32.66 10.98
CA THR A 432 21.56 -32.34 11.26
C THR A 432 21.91 -32.47 12.74
N TYR A 433 21.01 -32.10 13.67
CA TYR A 433 21.37 -31.92 15.07
C TYR A 433 20.52 -32.70 16.08
N VAL A 434 19.26 -33.11 15.72
CA VAL A 434 18.34 -33.64 16.73
C VAL A 434 18.30 -35.16 16.69
N ASN A 435 18.82 -35.80 17.75
CA ASN A 435 18.80 -37.26 17.93
C ASN A 435 19.41 -38.02 16.73
N VAL A 436 20.46 -37.48 16.14
CA VAL A 436 21.17 -38.10 15.01
C VAL A 436 21.71 -39.46 15.45
N ALA A 437 21.42 -40.49 14.71
CA ALA A 437 21.74 -41.88 15.05
C ALA A 437 23.11 -42.32 14.56
N GLU A 438 23.74 -41.56 13.67
CA GLU A 438 25.05 -41.88 13.09
C GLU A 438 26.10 -40.86 13.56
N PRO A 439 27.35 -41.22 13.79
CA PRO A 439 27.90 -42.59 13.68
C PRO A 439 27.69 -43.48 14.91
N ILE A 440 27.02 -42.99 15.98
CA ILE A 440 26.78 -43.72 17.22
C ILE A 440 25.31 -43.63 17.60
N LYS A 441 24.64 -44.78 17.70
CA LYS A 441 23.25 -44.87 18.11
C LYS A 441 23.13 -45.44 19.50
N THR A 442 22.48 -44.71 20.42
CA THR A 442 22.15 -45.22 21.75
C THR A 442 20.87 -46.05 21.68
N ARG A 443 20.93 -47.31 22.06
CA ARG A 443 19.78 -48.23 22.10
C ARG A 443 19.10 -48.25 23.46
N PHE A 444 19.88 -48.21 24.53
CA PHE A 444 19.41 -48.23 25.91
C PHE A 444 20.43 -47.57 26.81
N TYR A 445 19.98 -46.89 27.85
CA TYR A 445 20.85 -46.40 28.92
C TYR A 445 20.17 -46.53 30.28
N ARG A 446 20.98 -46.63 31.34
CA ARG A 446 20.57 -46.62 32.74
C ARG A 446 21.59 -45.82 33.53
N SER A 447 21.13 -44.88 34.34
CA SER A 447 21.98 -44.20 35.33
C SER A 447 21.57 -44.61 36.73
N THR A 448 22.55 -44.81 37.58
CA THR A 448 22.39 -45.11 39.01
C THR A 448 23.28 -44.18 39.82
N GLU A 449 22.77 -43.65 40.90
CA GLU A 449 23.54 -42.85 41.85
C GLU A 449 24.05 -43.76 42.95
N GLU A 450 25.37 -43.74 43.20
CA GLU A 450 26.04 -44.45 44.27
C GLU A 450 26.96 -43.47 45.03
N ASP A 451 26.64 -43.23 46.31
CA ASP A 451 27.30 -42.22 47.15
C ASP A 451 27.38 -40.85 46.42
N ASP A 452 28.54 -40.31 46.15
CA ASP A 452 28.73 -39.03 45.47
C ASP A 452 29.07 -39.19 43.98
N CYS A 453 28.66 -40.30 43.35
CA CYS A 453 29.05 -40.64 41.99
C CYS A 453 27.84 -41.18 41.19
N THR A 454 27.69 -40.72 39.94
CA THR A 454 26.75 -41.28 38.98
C THR A 454 27.45 -42.35 38.11
N ILE A 455 26.87 -43.54 38.05
CA ILE A 455 27.30 -44.59 37.13
C ILE A 455 26.30 -44.67 36.01
N LEU A 456 26.76 -44.54 34.76
CA LEU A 456 25.93 -44.66 33.55
C LEU A 456 26.38 -45.89 32.76
N SER A 457 25.44 -46.81 32.54
CA SER A 457 25.63 -47.94 31.65
C SER A 457 24.76 -47.73 30.39
N ALA A 458 25.34 -47.82 29.21
CA ALA A 458 24.63 -47.65 27.97
C ALA A 458 24.97 -48.73 26.93
N THR A 459 23.99 -49.09 26.11
CA THR A 459 24.22 -49.95 24.95
C THR A 459 24.20 -49.07 23.71
N ILE A 460 25.30 -49.03 23.00
CA ILE A 460 25.51 -48.22 21.81
C ILE A 460 25.79 -49.10 20.60
N GLU A 461 25.39 -48.61 19.42
CA GLU A 461 25.68 -49.21 18.12
C GLU A 461 26.55 -48.27 17.30
N LYS A 462 27.67 -48.77 16.81
CA LYS A 462 28.56 -48.07 15.90
C LYS A 462 28.95 -49.04 14.77
N ASP A 463 28.83 -48.62 13.53
CA ASP A 463 29.17 -49.42 12.34
C ASP A 463 28.47 -50.80 12.34
N GLY A 464 27.20 -50.87 12.80
CA GLY A 464 26.42 -52.13 12.94
C GLY A 464 26.83 -53.02 14.11
N LYS A 465 27.83 -52.65 14.88
CA LYS A 465 28.29 -53.42 16.05
C LYS A 465 27.72 -52.83 17.35
N VAL A 466 27.01 -53.69 18.09
CA VAL A 466 26.42 -53.33 19.37
C VAL A 466 27.44 -53.57 20.50
N THR A 467 27.65 -52.55 21.33
CA THR A 467 28.62 -52.64 22.46
C THR A 467 28.01 -51.99 23.68
N SER A 468 28.28 -52.56 24.87
CA SER A 468 27.94 -51.91 26.15
C SER A 468 29.11 -51.05 26.63
N ILE A 469 28.79 -49.85 27.07
CA ILE A 469 29.75 -48.91 27.69
C ILE A 469 29.29 -48.60 29.10
N GLU A 470 30.25 -48.36 29.98
CA GLU A 470 30.01 -47.88 31.34
C GLU A 470 30.95 -46.71 31.64
N GLY A 471 30.43 -45.70 32.31
CA GLY A 471 31.21 -44.55 32.75
C GLY A 471 30.78 -44.08 34.13
N LYS A 472 31.70 -43.46 34.84
CA LYS A 472 31.48 -42.87 36.17
C LYS A 472 31.80 -41.37 36.11
N GLY A 473 30.97 -40.55 36.79
CA GLY A 473 31.15 -39.12 36.82
C GLY A 473 30.38 -38.45 37.96
N ASN A 474 30.51 -37.13 38.05
CA ASN A 474 29.79 -36.33 39.06
C ASN A 474 28.30 -36.12 38.73
N GLY A 475 27.85 -36.57 37.54
CA GLY A 475 26.49 -36.53 37.06
C GLY A 475 26.34 -37.35 35.77
N PRO A 476 25.10 -37.54 35.26
CA PRO A 476 24.84 -38.41 34.12
C PRO A 476 25.61 -38.02 32.86
N LEU A 477 25.80 -36.72 32.60
CA LEU A 477 26.52 -36.21 31.43
C LEU A 477 28.02 -36.52 31.50
N ASP A 478 28.65 -36.26 32.66
CA ASP A 478 30.07 -36.57 32.90
C ASP A 478 30.34 -38.07 32.83
N ALA A 479 29.44 -38.88 33.44
CA ALA A 479 29.52 -40.34 33.38
C ALA A 479 29.42 -40.84 31.92
N LEU A 480 28.51 -40.29 31.10
CA LEU A 480 28.40 -40.63 29.67
C LEU A 480 29.67 -40.27 28.91
N CYS A 481 30.20 -39.05 29.11
CA CYS A 481 31.43 -38.62 28.46
C CYS A 481 32.63 -39.51 28.80
N ASN A 482 32.76 -39.90 30.06
CA ASN A 482 33.84 -40.80 30.50
C ASN A 482 33.71 -42.19 29.87
N GLY A 483 32.48 -42.75 29.76
CA GLY A 483 32.23 -43.99 29.05
C GLY A 483 32.53 -43.90 27.54
N LEU A 484 32.14 -42.79 26.89
CA LEU A 484 32.42 -42.55 25.47
C LEU A 484 33.92 -42.34 25.18
N ARG A 485 34.66 -41.61 26.03
CA ARG A 485 36.12 -41.42 25.91
C ARG A 485 36.84 -42.78 25.89
N GLN A 486 36.45 -43.68 26.82
CA GLN A 486 37.01 -45.02 26.88
C GLN A 486 36.69 -45.85 25.62
N PHE A 487 35.46 -45.79 25.19
CA PHE A 487 35.01 -46.54 24.00
C PHE A 487 35.66 -46.06 22.69
N LEU A 488 35.76 -44.73 22.52
CA LEU A 488 36.32 -44.13 21.31
C LEU A 488 37.83 -44.11 21.28
N GLY A 489 38.48 -44.24 22.45
CA GLY A 489 39.93 -44.06 22.60
C GLY A 489 40.39 -42.63 22.29
N GLN A 490 39.49 -41.67 22.38
CA GLN A 490 39.71 -40.25 22.06
C GLN A 490 39.35 -39.38 23.27
N GLN A 491 40.13 -38.34 23.49
CA GLN A 491 39.82 -37.33 24.49
C GLN A 491 39.02 -36.21 23.84
N PHE A 492 37.95 -35.79 24.46
CA PHE A 492 37.16 -34.61 24.11
C PHE A 492 36.66 -33.94 25.39
N GLU A 493 36.38 -32.67 25.34
CA GLU A 493 35.85 -31.90 26.46
C GLU A 493 34.54 -31.24 26.07
N ILE A 494 33.63 -31.09 27.03
CA ILE A 494 32.44 -30.29 26.85
C ILE A 494 32.83 -28.83 27.01
N CYS A 495 32.78 -28.08 25.91
CA CYS A 495 33.10 -26.64 25.87
C CYS A 495 31.92 -25.77 26.34
N ASN A 496 30.70 -26.23 26.06
CA ASN A 496 29.50 -25.51 26.46
C ASN A 496 28.30 -26.45 26.64
N TYR A 497 27.44 -26.09 27.58
CA TYR A 497 26.19 -26.79 27.87
C TYR A 497 25.09 -25.78 28.18
N THR A 498 23.99 -25.86 27.45
CA THR A 498 22.81 -25.05 27.71
C THR A 498 21.54 -25.87 27.54
N GLU A 499 20.52 -25.56 28.34
CA GLU A 499 19.24 -26.23 28.29
C GLU A 499 18.08 -25.22 28.46
N HIS A 500 17.00 -25.43 27.75
CA HIS A 500 15.76 -24.67 27.95
C HIS A 500 14.51 -25.47 27.56
N ALA A 501 13.36 -25.08 28.11
CA ALA A 501 12.08 -25.68 27.77
C ALA A 501 11.59 -25.19 26.40
N LEU A 502 11.09 -26.07 25.54
CA LEU A 502 10.53 -25.72 24.22
C LEU A 502 9.16 -25.03 24.31
N THR A 503 8.41 -25.26 25.39
CA THR A 503 7.11 -24.64 25.64
C THR A 503 6.95 -24.23 27.09
N ARG A 504 6.05 -23.30 27.38
CA ARG A 504 5.75 -22.81 28.75
C ARG A 504 4.74 -23.73 29.48
N SER A 505 5.01 -25.00 29.61
CA SER A 505 4.12 -25.93 30.33
C SER A 505 4.91 -26.94 31.17
N SER A 506 4.28 -27.51 32.19
CA SER A 506 4.90 -28.50 33.09
C SER A 506 5.27 -29.81 32.38
N ASN A 507 4.69 -30.09 31.21
CA ASN A 507 5.01 -31.25 30.37
C ASN A 507 5.85 -30.86 29.15
N SER A 508 6.51 -29.70 29.17
CA SER A 508 7.38 -29.26 28.07
C SER A 508 8.54 -30.22 27.88
N ARG A 509 8.90 -30.43 26.59
CA ARG A 509 10.21 -31.04 26.28
C ARG A 509 11.29 -29.99 26.45
N ALA A 510 12.47 -30.42 26.88
CA ALA A 510 13.66 -29.61 26.93
C ALA A 510 14.51 -29.79 25.67
N ALA A 511 15.11 -28.72 25.20
CA ALA A 511 16.19 -28.75 24.22
C ALA A 511 17.51 -28.58 24.96
N THR A 512 18.41 -29.56 24.81
CA THR A 512 19.75 -29.55 25.41
C THR A 512 20.76 -29.40 24.28
N TYR A 513 21.66 -28.44 24.41
CA TYR A 513 22.75 -28.19 23.47
C TYR A 513 24.09 -28.49 24.14
N ILE A 514 24.89 -29.29 23.47
CA ILE A 514 26.22 -29.71 23.97
C ILE A 514 27.23 -29.37 22.88
N GLU A 515 28.24 -28.59 23.22
CA GLU A 515 29.41 -28.29 22.38
C GLU A 515 30.60 -29.06 22.87
N ILE A 516 31.24 -29.83 21.98
CA ILE A 516 32.38 -30.68 22.27
C ILE A 516 33.60 -30.21 21.46
#